data_f2e048c5f1e487dfe587ae77b98370d1
#
_entry.id   f2e048c5f1e487dfe587ae77b98370d1
#
_cell.length_a   1.000
_cell.length_b   1.000
_cell.length_c   1.000
_cell.angle_alpha   90.00
_cell.angle_beta   90.00
_cell.angle_gamma   90.00
#
_symmetry.space_group_name_H-M   'P 1'
#
loop_
_entity.id
_entity.type
_entity.pdbx_description
1 polymer ?
#
loop_
_entity_poly.entity_id
_entity_poly.type
_entity_poly.pdbx_seq_one_letter_code
_entity_poly.pdbx_strand_id
1 'polypeptide(L)'
;MTHLVDLTKKPFNLNQEAIEWIEKTINEMTLDEKIGQLFFNMGASRSEEYLTDVLDRYHIAAVRYNRGSSSEIYDQNLILQTKSKLPMLIAANTEAGGDVAVTDGTKVGDEIKVAATNDPKYAYEMGRIAGMEASAVGCNASFAPIVDLTRNWRNPIIASRNWGANVDQIISLSKEYMKGIMQYNIVPFAKHFPGDGIDERDHHLSFASNPMSKEEWMSIFGRIYGELADAGLPGVMAGHIHLPNVEKEMHPERDLDDMLPASLNKTLLDELLRGELGYNGAIVTDASHMVGMTASMPRRDLLPTAIEAGCDLFLFFNDPDEDIQWMKEGYEKGILTEERLHDALRRTLGLKAKLGLHNYEARGHEVTVWESTEERIMKLPQEERAAAIANVYAQKQPIANLTEHYDLIINLVDVNAGGTTQRIIWPAAKGTPDQPFYVHEIPSIVISVQHAFALADMPQVGTYINAYDGLPSTISAVVAKLAGESEFTGVSPVDAYCGLIDTHLWRQC
;
A
#
# COMPACT_ATOMS: atom_id res chain seq x y z
N MET A 1 -15.40 -17.85 19.55
CA MET A 1 -16.69 -17.31 19.04
C MET A 1 -16.34 -16.35 17.94
N THR A 2 -17.00 -16.39 16.78
CA THR A 2 -16.77 -15.43 15.69
C THR A 2 -17.25 -14.04 16.12
N HIS A 3 -16.42 -13.01 15.91
CA HIS A 3 -16.78 -11.63 16.25
C HIS A 3 -17.59 -11.02 15.11
N LEU A 4 -18.92 -11.07 15.23
CA LEU A 4 -19.86 -10.57 14.24
C LEU A 4 -19.86 -9.03 14.16
N VAL A 5 -20.14 -8.51 12.95
CA VAL A 5 -20.17 -7.06 12.72
C VAL A 5 -21.35 -6.37 13.43
N ASP A 6 -21.07 -5.22 14.01
CA ASP A 6 -22.09 -4.28 14.46
C ASP A 6 -22.14 -3.06 13.51
N LEU A 7 -23.09 -3.08 12.58
CA LEU A 7 -23.25 -2.05 11.56
C LEU A 7 -23.68 -0.68 12.13
N THR A 8 -24.15 -0.64 13.38
CA THR A 8 -24.51 0.62 14.05
C THR A 8 -23.31 1.35 14.63
N LYS A 9 -22.18 0.65 14.79
CA LYS A 9 -20.93 1.19 15.36
C LYS A 9 -19.93 1.60 14.29
N LYS A 10 -18.89 2.31 14.74
CA LYS A 10 -17.72 2.60 13.89
C LYS A 10 -17.16 1.29 13.30
N PRO A 11 -16.66 1.33 12.08
CA PRO A 11 -16.57 2.48 11.17
C PRO A 11 -17.84 2.73 10.35
N PHE A 12 -18.85 1.85 10.42
CA PHE A 12 -20.03 1.89 9.56
C PHE A 12 -20.98 3.02 9.95
N ASN A 13 -21.43 3.08 11.21
CA ASN A 13 -22.38 4.07 11.74
C ASN A 13 -23.65 4.18 10.89
N LEU A 14 -24.20 3.05 10.44
CA LEU A 14 -25.37 2.98 9.57
C LEU A 14 -26.66 3.23 10.35
N ASN A 15 -27.61 3.87 9.69
CA ASN A 15 -28.98 3.98 10.17
C ASN A 15 -29.78 2.68 9.90
N GLN A 16 -30.99 2.59 10.44
CA GLN A 16 -31.82 1.40 10.32
C GLN A 16 -32.20 1.09 8.85
N GLU A 17 -32.47 2.09 8.04
CA GLU A 17 -32.82 1.94 6.62
C GLU A 17 -31.69 1.27 5.82
N ALA A 18 -30.45 1.71 6.03
CA ALA A 18 -29.28 1.13 5.38
C ALA A 18 -29.05 -0.33 5.83
N ILE A 19 -29.27 -0.64 7.12
CA ILE A 19 -29.16 -2.01 7.65
C ILE A 19 -30.25 -2.90 7.06
N GLU A 20 -31.49 -2.42 6.97
CA GLU A 20 -32.60 -3.16 6.33
C GLU A 20 -32.33 -3.43 4.84
N TRP A 21 -31.73 -2.45 4.13
CA TRP A 21 -31.30 -2.67 2.76
C TRP A 21 -30.25 -3.79 2.66
N ILE A 22 -29.26 -3.83 3.56
CA ILE A 22 -28.23 -4.89 3.59
C ILE A 22 -28.86 -6.25 3.81
N GLU A 23 -29.67 -6.42 4.86
CA GLU A 23 -30.29 -7.70 5.19
C GLU A 23 -31.22 -8.19 4.07
N LYS A 24 -32.05 -7.29 3.51
CA LYS A 24 -32.89 -7.60 2.37
C LYS A 24 -32.08 -8.05 1.17
N THR A 25 -31.01 -7.33 0.84
CA THR A 25 -30.15 -7.65 -0.30
C THR A 25 -29.52 -9.03 -0.14
N ILE A 26 -28.98 -9.37 1.03
CA ILE A 26 -28.39 -10.68 1.31
C ILE A 26 -29.44 -11.81 1.17
N ASN A 27 -30.65 -11.56 1.67
CA ASN A 27 -31.74 -12.56 1.60
C ASN A 27 -32.23 -12.81 0.17
N GLU A 28 -32.18 -11.81 -0.70
CA GLU A 28 -32.59 -11.90 -2.10
C GLU A 28 -31.52 -12.47 -3.03
N MET A 29 -30.22 -12.50 -2.60
CA MET A 29 -29.13 -13.06 -3.37
C MET A 29 -29.20 -14.58 -3.50
N THR A 30 -28.90 -15.08 -4.70
CA THR A 30 -28.52 -16.47 -4.92
C THR A 30 -27.17 -16.79 -4.30
N LEU A 31 -26.81 -18.08 -4.18
CA LEU A 31 -25.48 -18.46 -3.68
C LEU A 31 -24.37 -17.90 -4.58
N ASP A 32 -24.56 -17.93 -5.89
CA ASP A 32 -23.58 -17.41 -6.86
C ASP A 32 -23.34 -15.91 -6.67
N GLU A 33 -24.37 -15.14 -6.47
CA GLU A 33 -24.29 -13.72 -6.15
C GLU A 33 -23.58 -13.47 -4.79
N LYS A 34 -23.90 -14.27 -3.76
CA LYS A 34 -23.24 -14.20 -2.45
C LYS A 34 -21.75 -14.46 -2.56
N ILE A 35 -21.37 -15.52 -3.28
CA ILE A 35 -19.97 -15.87 -3.50
C ILE A 35 -19.24 -14.78 -4.31
N GLY A 36 -19.84 -14.26 -5.38
CA GLY A 36 -19.28 -13.18 -6.18
C GLY A 36 -19.00 -11.92 -5.37
N GLN A 37 -19.85 -11.61 -4.38
CA GLN A 37 -19.66 -10.46 -3.49
C GLN A 37 -18.50 -10.62 -2.48
N LEU A 38 -17.78 -11.72 -2.52
CA LEU A 38 -16.52 -11.88 -1.76
C LEU A 38 -15.26 -11.47 -2.56
N PHE A 39 -15.40 -11.20 -3.87
CA PHE A 39 -14.23 -11.02 -4.72
C PHE A 39 -14.02 -9.58 -5.19
N PHE A 40 -12.74 -9.18 -5.14
CA PHE A 40 -12.18 -8.11 -5.92
C PHE A 40 -11.60 -8.68 -7.22
N ASN A 41 -12.04 -8.18 -8.37
CA ASN A 41 -11.41 -8.52 -9.64
C ASN A 41 -10.24 -7.57 -9.94
N MET A 42 -9.17 -8.10 -10.52
CA MET A 42 -8.15 -7.26 -11.16
C MET A 42 -8.58 -7.04 -12.61
N GLY A 43 -8.81 -5.79 -13.01
CA GLY A 43 -9.24 -5.45 -14.36
C GLY A 43 -8.18 -5.82 -15.40
N ALA A 44 -8.40 -6.90 -16.17
CA ALA A 44 -7.52 -7.34 -17.25
C ALA A 44 -7.76 -6.55 -18.54
N SER A 45 -8.97 -6.02 -18.75
CA SER A 45 -9.35 -5.19 -19.88
C SER A 45 -10.32 -4.09 -19.44
N ARG A 46 -10.38 -2.99 -20.19
CA ARG A 46 -11.31 -1.87 -20.00
C ARG A 46 -12.46 -1.88 -21.01
N SER A 47 -12.51 -2.86 -21.91
CA SER A 47 -13.59 -2.93 -22.90
C SER A 47 -14.94 -3.18 -22.22
N GLU A 48 -16.00 -2.54 -22.69
CA GLU A 48 -17.35 -2.72 -22.15
C GLU A 48 -17.79 -4.19 -22.20
N GLU A 49 -17.43 -4.90 -23.28
CA GLU A 49 -17.73 -6.33 -23.43
C GLU A 49 -17.13 -7.16 -22.28
N TYR A 50 -15.83 -6.98 -21.99
CA TYR A 50 -15.15 -7.69 -20.89
C TYR A 50 -15.73 -7.33 -19.53
N LEU A 51 -15.94 -6.03 -19.27
CA LEU A 51 -16.46 -5.57 -17.98
C LEU A 51 -17.86 -6.09 -17.73
N THR A 52 -18.73 -6.10 -18.77
CA THR A 52 -20.09 -6.62 -18.67
C THR A 52 -20.09 -8.15 -18.46
N ASP A 53 -19.26 -8.89 -19.21
CA ASP A 53 -19.12 -10.34 -19.03
C ASP A 53 -18.71 -10.72 -17.61
N VAL A 54 -17.73 -10.02 -17.04
CA VAL A 54 -17.28 -10.25 -15.66
C VAL A 54 -18.39 -9.95 -14.63
N LEU A 55 -19.15 -8.87 -14.82
CA LEU A 55 -20.26 -8.53 -13.94
C LEU A 55 -21.40 -9.55 -13.99
N ASP A 56 -21.76 -9.98 -15.19
CA ASP A 56 -22.90 -10.90 -15.42
C ASP A 56 -22.58 -12.33 -14.97
N ARG A 57 -21.33 -12.79 -15.18
CA ARG A 57 -20.93 -14.16 -14.86
C ARG A 57 -20.53 -14.36 -13.42
N TYR A 58 -19.85 -13.39 -12.82
CA TYR A 58 -19.20 -13.58 -11.52
C TYR A 58 -19.79 -12.72 -10.40
N HIS A 59 -20.69 -11.78 -10.68
CA HIS A 59 -21.38 -10.93 -9.69
C HIS A 59 -20.44 -10.29 -8.67
N ILE A 60 -19.25 -9.86 -9.09
CA ILE A 60 -18.17 -9.39 -8.24
C ILE A 60 -18.55 -8.20 -7.36
N ALA A 61 -17.95 -8.12 -6.16
CA ALA A 61 -18.17 -7.02 -5.22
C ALA A 61 -17.43 -5.76 -5.63
N ALA A 62 -16.24 -5.92 -6.22
CA ALA A 62 -15.28 -4.85 -6.34
C ALA A 62 -14.27 -5.07 -7.47
N VAL A 63 -13.63 -3.99 -7.89
CA VAL A 63 -12.55 -3.99 -8.89
C VAL A 63 -11.38 -3.15 -8.38
N ARG A 64 -10.16 -3.67 -8.57
CA ARG A 64 -8.93 -2.90 -8.57
C ARG A 64 -8.40 -2.89 -9.99
N TYR A 65 -7.90 -1.77 -10.46
CA TYR A 65 -7.39 -1.64 -11.83
C TYR A 65 -5.93 -1.17 -11.83
N ASN A 66 -5.23 -1.45 -12.92
CA ASN A 66 -3.96 -0.79 -13.19
C ASN A 66 -4.25 0.65 -13.66
N ARG A 67 -3.45 1.61 -13.22
CA ARG A 67 -3.61 3.01 -13.61
C ARG A 67 -3.61 3.19 -15.13
N GLY A 68 -4.41 4.12 -15.59
CA GLY A 68 -4.51 4.60 -16.97
C GLY A 68 -4.71 6.10 -16.94
N SER A 69 -4.99 6.74 -18.07
CA SER A 69 -5.39 8.16 -18.07
C SER A 69 -6.71 8.36 -17.31
N SER A 70 -6.94 9.55 -16.79
CA SER A 70 -8.16 9.86 -16.05
C SER A 70 -9.42 9.58 -16.86
N SER A 71 -9.42 9.85 -18.17
CA SER A 71 -10.54 9.53 -19.06
C SER A 71 -10.79 8.04 -19.19
N GLU A 72 -9.73 7.21 -19.43
CA GLU A 72 -9.88 5.76 -19.54
C GLU A 72 -10.43 5.12 -18.26
N ILE A 73 -9.95 5.60 -17.11
CA ILE A 73 -10.40 5.10 -15.80
C ILE A 73 -11.83 5.54 -15.50
N TYR A 74 -12.18 6.79 -15.83
CA TYR A 74 -13.55 7.29 -15.67
C TYR A 74 -14.55 6.49 -16.50
N ASP A 75 -14.27 6.27 -17.79
CA ASP A 75 -15.14 5.50 -18.69
C ASP A 75 -15.32 4.06 -18.19
N GLN A 76 -14.23 3.39 -17.79
CA GLN A 76 -14.27 2.07 -17.17
C GLN A 76 -15.18 2.05 -15.92
N ASN A 77 -14.97 2.99 -15.01
CA ASN A 77 -15.67 3.01 -13.74
C ASN A 77 -17.15 3.35 -13.91
N LEU A 78 -17.48 4.19 -14.91
CA LEU A 78 -18.87 4.47 -15.29
C LEU A 78 -19.58 3.20 -15.78
N ILE A 79 -18.93 2.40 -16.65
CA ILE A 79 -19.48 1.11 -17.12
C ILE A 79 -19.70 0.20 -15.90
N LEU A 80 -18.71 0.04 -15.02
CA LEU A 80 -18.81 -0.81 -13.84
C LEU A 80 -19.98 -0.42 -12.94
N GLN A 81 -20.16 0.87 -12.64
CA GLN A 81 -21.24 1.33 -11.76
C GLN A 81 -22.61 1.27 -12.41
N THR A 82 -22.71 1.49 -13.73
CA THR A 82 -24.01 1.51 -14.43
C THR A 82 -24.51 0.13 -14.84
N LYS A 83 -23.60 -0.82 -15.07
CA LYS A 83 -23.95 -2.19 -15.53
C LYS A 83 -24.07 -3.19 -14.36
N SER A 84 -23.43 -2.91 -13.22
CA SER A 84 -23.51 -3.83 -12.08
C SER A 84 -24.88 -3.86 -11.44
N LYS A 85 -25.36 -5.06 -11.08
CA LYS A 85 -26.63 -5.26 -10.34
C LYS A 85 -26.57 -4.64 -8.94
N LEU A 86 -25.43 -4.72 -8.28
CA LEU A 86 -25.14 -4.10 -6.99
C LEU A 86 -24.02 -3.08 -7.16
N PRO A 87 -24.06 -1.94 -6.45
CA PRO A 87 -23.03 -0.94 -6.59
C PRO A 87 -21.64 -1.51 -6.29
N MET A 88 -20.63 -1.04 -7.04
CA MET A 88 -19.28 -1.55 -6.99
C MET A 88 -18.39 -0.79 -6.02
N LEU A 89 -17.50 -1.50 -5.31
CA LEU A 89 -16.31 -0.89 -4.74
C LEU A 89 -15.22 -0.83 -5.82
N ILE A 90 -14.70 0.35 -6.08
CA ILE A 90 -13.67 0.59 -7.09
C ILE A 90 -12.44 1.12 -6.38
N ALA A 91 -11.40 0.29 -6.31
CA ALA A 91 -10.20 0.56 -5.54
C ALA A 91 -9.01 0.97 -6.39
N ALA A 92 -8.20 1.89 -5.86
CA ALA A 92 -6.89 2.24 -6.38
C ALA A 92 -5.86 2.24 -5.24
N ASN A 93 -4.58 2.15 -5.57
CA ASN A 93 -3.54 2.55 -4.64
C ASN A 93 -3.45 4.08 -4.66
N THR A 94 -3.34 4.73 -3.51
CA THR A 94 -3.21 6.19 -3.44
C THR A 94 -2.17 6.63 -2.42
N GLU A 95 -1.22 5.74 -2.14
CA GLU A 95 -0.16 5.93 -1.15
C GLU A 95 0.88 7.01 -1.52
N ALA A 96 0.91 7.46 -2.78
CA ALA A 96 1.81 8.52 -3.23
C ALA A 96 1.08 9.75 -3.80
N GLY A 97 -0.24 9.78 -3.73
CA GLY A 97 -1.09 10.83 -4.28
C GLY A 97 -2.06 10.30 -5.34
N GLY A 98 -2.60 11.17 -6.17
CA GLY A 98 -3.56 10.84 -7.22
C GLY A 98 -2.94 10.13 -8.42
N ASP A 99 -1.65 10.29 -8.67
CA ASP A 99 -0.92 9.66 -9.79
C ASP A 99 -0.87 8.13 -9.72
N VAL A 100 -1.18 7.55 -8.57
CA VAL A 100 -1.29 6.08 -8.43
C VAL A 100 -2.69 5.58 -8.79
N ALA A 101 -3.71 6.45 -8.74
CA ALA A 101 -5.03 6.16 -9.27
C ALA A 101 -5.08 6.34 -10.79
N VAL A 102 -4.53 7.44 -11.29
CA VAL A 102 -4.49 7.80 -12.72
C VAL A 102 -3.09 8.29 -13.11
N THR A 103 -2.68 8.06 -14.37
CA THR A 103 -1.33 8.39 -14.84
C THR A 103 -1.07 9.89 -14.96
N ASP A 104 -2.12 10.68 -15.10
CA ASP A 104 -2.14 12.14 -15.20
C ASP A 104 -2.55 12.83 -13.88
N GLY A 105 -2.58 12.08 -12.78
CA GLY A 105 -2.84 12.60 -11.43
C GLY A 105 -1.64 13.28 -10.79
N THR A 106 -1.90 13.98 -9.68
CA THR A 106 -0.88 14.68 -8.91
C THR A 106 -0.02 13.71 -8.12
N LYS A 107 1.29 13.69 -8.40
CA LYS A 107 2.27 12.97 -7.60
C LYS A 107 2.71 13.83 -6.41
N VAL A 108 2.36 13.40 -5.21
CA VAL A 108 2.85 14.00 -3.97
C VAL A 108 4.20 13.42 -3.58
N GLY A 109 4.39 12.13 -3.87
CA GLY A 109 5.54 11.32 -3.49
C GLY A 109 5.20 10.36 -2.35
N ASP A 110 6.07 9.42 -2.06
CA ASP A 110 5.85 8.38 -1.05
C ASP A 110 5.58 8.96 0.35
N GLU A 111 4.90 8.18 1.19
CA GLU A 111 4.52 8.59 2.56
C GLU A 111 5.71 9.06 3.40
N ILE A 112 6.89 8.47 3.25
CA ILE A 112 8.11 8.86 3.97
C ILE A 112 8.57 10.30 3.64
N LYS A 113 8.32 10.77 2.41
CA LYS A 113 8.61 12.16 2.01
C LYS A 113 7.74 13.13 2.80
N VAL A 114 6.46 12.80 2.95
CA VAL A 114 5.52 13.59 3.75
C VAL A 114 5.90 13.55 5.23
N ALA A 115 6.26 12.37 5.74
CA ALA A 115 6.72 12.20 7.12
C ALA A 115 7.97 13.02 7.44
N ALA A 116 8.86 13.21 6.48
CA ALA A 116 10.07 14.04 6.64
C ALA A 116 9.76 15.52 6.90
N THR A 117 8.58 16.01 6.58
CA THR A 117 8.14 17.37 6.92
C THR A 117 7.88 17.57 8.40
N ASN A 118 7.63 16.47 9.13
CA ASN A 118 7.23 16.45 10.53
C ASN A 118 6.00 17.32 10.85
N ASP A 119 5.13 17.54 9.86
CA ASP A 119 3.89 18.33 9.98
C ASP A 119 2.69 17.53 9.46
N PRO A 120 1.78 17.09 10.33
CA PRO A 120 0.64 16.25 9.97
C PRO A 120 -0.31 16.85 8.91
N LYS A 121 -0.29 18.17 8.75
CA LYS A 121 -1.13 18.82 7.73
C LYS A 121 -0.81 18.35 6.32
N TYR A 122 0.45 17.98 6.04
CA TYR A 122 0.83 17.49 4.71
C TYR A 122 0.33 16.07 4.44
N ALA A 123 0.17 15.25 5.49
CA ALA A 123 -0.50 13.95 5.37
C ALA A 123 -2.00 14.13 5.08
N TYR A 124 -2.66 15.10 5.73
CA TYR A 124 -4.03 15.47 5.40
C TYR A 124 -4.15 15.94 3.93
N GLU A 125 -3.27 16.84 3.47
CA GLU A 125 -3.29 17.33 2.09
C GLU A 125 -3.01 16.23 1.07
N MET A 126 -2.09 15.31 1.37
CA MET A 126 -1.84 14.12 0.54
C MET A 126 -3.11 13.26 0.40
N GLY A 127 -3.78 12.95 1.51
CA GLY A 127 -5.06 12.24 1.51
C GLY A 127 -6.17 13.01 0.78
N ARG A 128 -6.20 14.33 0.93
CA ARG A 128 -7.16 15.20 0.26
C ARG A 128 -6.98 15.21 -1.26
N ILE A 129 -5.74 15.34 -1.73
CA ILE A 129 -5.42 15.30 -3.18
C ILE A 129 -5.76 13.91 -3.73
N ALA A 130 -5.28 12.86 -3.07
CA ALA A 130 -5.56 11.49 -3.47
C ALA A 130 -7.08 11.20 -3.55
N GLY A 131 -7.82 11.63 -2.52
CA GLY A 131 -9.28 11.48 -2.47
C GLY A 131 -10.00 12.27 -3.56
N MET A 132 -9.62 13.52 -3.77
CA MET A 132 -10.21 14.38 -4.77
C MET A 132 -10.05 13.81 -6.19
N GLU A 133 -8.83 13.41 -6.55
CA GLU A 133 -8.54 12.92 -7.90
C GLU A 133 -9.09 11.50 -8.13
N ALA A 134 -8.97 10.61 -7.16
CA ALA A 134 -9.51 9.27 -7.27
C ALA A 134 -11.05 9.26 -7.33
N SER A 135 -11.74 10.10 -6.53
CA SER A 135 -13.20 10.22 -6.58
C SER A 135 -13.70 10.82 -7.89
N ALA A 136 -12.94 11.77 -8.47
CA ALA A 136 -13.28 12.40 -9.75
C ALA A 136 -13.38 11.38 -10.90
N VAL A 137 -12.64 10.28 -10.83
CA VAL A 137 -12.71 9.19 -11.80
C VAL A 137 -13.56 8.01 -11.33
N GLY A 138 -14.34 8.18 -10.27
CA GLY A 138 -15.29 7.18 -9.78
C GLY A 138 -14.71 6.10 -8.87
N CYS A 139 -13.48 6.26 -8.36
CA CYS A 139 -12.96 5.41 -7.28
C CYS A 139 -13.68 5.75 -5.96
N ASN A 140 -13.88 4.72 -5.13
CA ASN A 140 -14.50 4.86 -3.82
C ASN A 140 -13.82 4.01 -2.73
N ALA A 141 -12.71 3.37 -3.07
CA ALA A 141 -11.87 2.63 -2.13
C ALA A 141 -10.38 2.88 -2.43
N SER A 142 -9.53 2.79 -1.40
CA SER A 142 -8.09 2.99 -1.50
C SER A 142 -7.33 1.97 -0.66
N PHE A 143 -6.27 1.39 -1.22
CA PHE A 143 -5.34 0.53 -0.50
C PHE A 143 -4.18 1.34 0.10
N ALA A 144 -4.54 2.32 0.94
CA ALA A 144 -3.68 3.18 1.74
C ALA A 144 -4.44 3.59 3.03
N PRO A 145 -3.75 4.06 4.10
CA PRO A 145 -2.32 4.31 4.23
C PRO A 145 -1.50 3.03 4.51
N ILE A 146 -0.17 3.11 4.33
CA ILE A 146 0.76 2.07 4.74
C ILE A 146 1.22 2.35 6.16
N VAL A 147 0.79 1.50 7.10
CA VAL A 147 1.05 1.67 8.54
C VAL A 147 2.15 0.75 9.06
N ASP A 148 2.90 0.17 8.16
CA ASP A 148 4.05 -0.66 8.45
C ASP A 148 5.20 0.15 9.05
N LEU A 149 6.17 -0.54 9.65
CA LEU A 149 7.25 0.09 10.41
C LEU A 149 8.60 -0.18 9.75
N THR A 150 9.36 0.86 9.44
CA THR A 150 10.71 0.70 8.91
C THR A 150 11.70 0.34 10.04
N ARG A 151 11.85 -0.95 10.33
CA ARG A 151 12.86 -1.49 11.28
C ARG A 151 13.99 -2.25 10.61
N ASN A 152 13.76 -2.75 9.41
CA ASN A 152 14.77 -3.47 8.65
C ASN A 152 15.00 -2.78 7.31
N TRP A 153 16.14 -2.14 7.17
CA TRP A 153 16.52 -1.44 5.94
C TRP A 153 16.65 -2.37 4.72
N ARG A 154 16.74 -3.70 4.95
CA ARG A 154 16.75 -4.70 3.89
C ARG A 154 15.35 -5.14 3.46
N ASN A 155 14.30 -4.70 4.16
CA ASN A 155 12.95 -5.02 3.72
C ASN A 155 12.69 -4.39 2.34
N PRO A 156 12.38 -5.20 1.30
CA PRO A 156 12.29 -4.72 -0.08
C PRO A 156 10.95 -4.08 -0.41
N ILE A 157 9.94 -4.23 0.45
CA ILE A 157 8.55 -3.86 0.14
C ILE A 157 8.18 -2.52 0.74
N ILE A 158 8.53 -2.29 1.99
CA ILE A 158 8.09 -1.09 2.72
C ILE A 158 8.95 0.11 2.37
N ALA A 159 10.27 0.02 2.50
CA ALA A 159 11.26 1.04 2.10
C ALA A 159 10.80 2.49 2.32
N SER A 160 10.44 3.18 1.24
CA SER A 160 9.96 4.57 1.24
C SER A 160 8.43 4.71 1.33
N ARG A 161 7.71 3.60 1.23
CA ARG A 161 6.26 3.63 1.06
C ARG A 161 5.49 3.99 2.32
N ASN A 162 6.06 3.83 3.52
CA ASN A 162 5.43 4.09 4.81
C ASN A 162 5.87 5.43 5.44
N TRP A 163 5.29 5.76 6.61
CA TRP A 163 5.59 6.99 7.37
C TRP A 163 6.90 6.95 8.16
N GLY A 164 7.68 5.85 8.12
CA GLY A 164 8.97 5.73 8.80
C GLY A 164 8.98 4.73 9.96
N ALA A 165 9.71 5.06 11.04
CA ALA A 165 9.99 4.15 12.16
C ALA A 165 9.36 4.57 13.50
N ASN A 166 8.75 5.75 13.57
CA ASN A 166 8.19 6.28 14.82
C ASN A 166 6.69 6.00 14.89
N VAL A 167 6.28 5.19 15.87
CA VAL A 167 4.88 4.74 16.05
C VAL A 167 3.91 5.92 16.23
N ASP A 168 4.27 6.95 17.03
CA ASP A 168 3.42 8.11 17.26
C ASP A 168 3.23 8.92 15.95
N GLN A 169 4.29 9.05 15.16
CA GLN A 169 4.25 9.73 13.88
C GLN A 169 3.41 8.95 12.87
N ILE A 170 3.58 7.62 12.78
CA ILE A 170 2.78 6.74 11.91
C ILE A 170 1.28 6.91 12.23
N ILE A 171 0.90 6.84 13.51
CA ILE A 171 -0.49 7.00 13.95
C ILE A 171 -1.02 8.39 13.58
N SER A 172 -0.27 9.44 13.89
CA SER A 172 -0.68 10.82 13.65
C SER A 172 -0.89 11.09 12.16
N LEU A 173 0.08 10.73 11.32
CA LEU A 173 0.04 10.98 9.87
C LEU A 173 -1.02 10.12 9.19
N SER A 174 -1.17 8.84 9.58
CA SER A 174 -2.21 7.97 9.04
C SER A 174 -3.62 8.47 9.36
N LYS A 175 -3.85 8.98 10.58
CA LYS A 175 -5.14 9.60 10.96
C LYS A 175 -5.44 10.83 10.10
N GLU A 176 -4.45 11.67 9.85
CA GLU A 176 -4.65 12.87 9.02
C GLU A 176 -4.85 12.50 7.53
N TYR A 177 -4.09 11.54 7.00
CA TYR A 177 -4.33 11.01 5.67
C TYR A 177 -5.76 10.46 5.51
N MET A 178 -6.22 9.64 6.49
CA MET A 178 -7.58 9.12 6.51
C MET A 178 -8.63 10.23 6.49
N LYS A 179 -8.46 11.29 7.29
CA LYS A 179 -9.37 12.44 7.27
C LYS A 179 -9.42 13.10 5.89
N GLY A 180 -8.26 13.27 5.27
CA GLY A 180 -8.13 13.88 3.95
C GLY A 180 -8.87 13.08 2.87
N ILE A 181 -8.67 11.77 2.81
CA ILE A 181 -9.23 10.92 1.76
C ILE A 181 -10.73 10.63 1.97
N MET A 182 -11.16 10.42 3.21
CA MET A 182 -12.54 10.05 3.53
C MET A 182 -13.55 11.17 3.27
N GLN A 183 -13.14 12.44 3.25
CA GLN A 183 -14.05 13.55 2.90
C GLN A 183 -14.54 13.49 1.44
N TYR A 184 -13.88 12.69 0.58
CA TYR A 184 -14.28 12.46 -0.80
C TYR A 184 -15.00 11.10 -1.00
N ASN A 185 -15.58 10.55 0.08
CA ASN A 185 -16.30 9.28 0.06
C ASN A 185 -15.42 8.12 -0.44
N ILE A 186 -14.16 8.07 -0.04
CA ILE A 186 -13.27 6.94 -0.31
C ILE A 186 -13.02 6.17 0.98
N VAL A 187 -13.16 4.86 0.92
CA VAL A 187 -12.86 3.93 2.02
C VAL A 187 -11.37 3.58 2.00
N PRO A 188 -10.55 4.04 2.97
CA PRO A 188 -9.17 3.60 3.11
C PRO A 188 -9.06 2.20 3.71
N PHE A 189 -8.09 1.41 3.23
CA PHE A 189 -7.65 0.14 3.78
C PHE A 189 -6.20 0.26 4.25
N ALA A 190 -5.99 0.31 5.56
CA ALA A 190 -4.65 0.33 6.13
C ALA A 190 -3.95 -1.01 5.95
N LYS A 191 -2.64 -1.01 5.67
CA LYS A 191 -1.89 -2.21 5.30
C LYS A 191 -0.45 -2.16 5.80
N HIS A 192 0.17 -3.34 5.98
CA HIS A 192 -0.27 -4.73 5.77
C HIS A 192 -0.36 -5.44 7.13
N PHE A 193 -1.56 -5.71 7.65
CA PHE A 193 -1.71 -6.42 8.91
C PHE A 193 -1.09 -7.84 8.81
N PRO A 194 -0.32 -8.32 9.79
CA PRO A 194 -0.09 -7.82 11.15
C PRO A 194 1.10 -6.86 11.30
N GLY A 195 1.66 -6.34 10.23
CA GLY A 195 2.75 -5.38 10.20
C GLY A 195 4.00 -5.91 9.51
N ASP A 196 4.39 -5.24 8.44
CA ASP A 196 5.59 -5.48 7.63
C ASP A 196 6.73 -4.51 8.01
N GLY A 197 7.88 -4.62 7.32
CA GLY A 197 9.08 -3.80 7.54
C GLY A 197 10.05 -4.37 8.56
N ILE A 198 9.83 -5.59 9.05
CA ILE A 198 10.63 -6.29 10.05
C ILE A 198 11.52 -7.36 9.39
N ASP A 199 10.94 -8.16 8.49
CA ASP A 199 11.64 -9.21 7.75
C ASP A 199 12.35 -8.65 6.51
N GLU A 200 13.47 -9.23 6.11
CA GLU A 200 14.15 -8.92 4.84
C GLU A 200 13.59 -9.71 3.65
N ARG A 201 12.67 -10.63 3.88
CA ARG A 201 12.03 -11.44 2.85
C ARG A 201 10.80 -10.73 2.30
N ASP A 202 10.64 -10.82 0.99
CA ASP A 202 9.49 -10.31 0.25
C ASP A 202 8.37 -11.36 0.24
N HIS A 203 7.22 -11.06 0.83
CA HIS A 203 6.07 -11.98 0.84
C HIS A 203 5.42 -12.17 -0.55
N HIS A 204 5.81 -11.38 -1.56
CA HIS A 204 5.48 -11.68 -2.97
C HIS A 204 6.21 -12.94 -3.46
N LEU A 205 7.42 -13.20 -2.97
CA LEU A 205 8.35 -14.19 -3.49
C LEU A 205 8.70 -15.32 -2.49
N SER A 206 8.34 -15.15 -1.21
CA SER A 206 8.72 -16.06 -0.12
C SER A 206 7.75 -15.93 1.05
N PHE A 207 7.95 -16.74 2.09
CA PHE A 207 7.33 -16.53 3.39
C PHE A 207 7.99 -15.35 4.10
N ALA A 208 7.19 -14.45 4.66
CA ALA A 208 7.64 -13.37 5.54
C ALA A 208 7.10 -13.59 6.96
N SER A 209 7.84 -13.11 7.96
CA SER A 209 7.49 -13.30 9.36
C SER A 209 7.81 -12.07 10.18
N ASN A 210 6.90 -11.72 11.07
CA ASN A 210 7.14 -10.75 12.12
C ASN A 210 7.38 -11.50 13.45
N PRO A 211 8.63 -11.60 13.95
CA PRO A 211 8.97 -12.42 15.09
C PRO A 211 8.81 -11.72 16.44
N MET A 212 8.09 -10.61 16.51
CA MET A 212 7.85 -9.89 17.76
C MET A 212 7.11 -10.75 18.79
N SER A 213 7.44 -10.58 20.08
CA SER A 213 6.60 -11.08 21.16
C SER A 213 5.22 -10.39 21.14
N LYS A 214 4.22 -10.96 21.80
CA LYS A 214 2.89 -10.34 21.89
C LYS A 214 2.96 -8.97 22.55
N GLU A 215 3.74 -8.81 23.63
CA GLU A 215 3.94 -7.55 24.33
C GLU A 215 4.53 -6.48 23.39
N GLU A 216 5.61 -6.83 22.67
CA GLU A 216 6.23 -5.90 21.72
C GLU A 216 5.27 -5.56 20.57
N TRP A 217 4.62 -6.55 19.97
CA TRP A 217 3.67 -6.36 18.89
C TRP A 217 2.49 -5.46 19.32
N MET A 218 1.92 -5.70 20.50
CA MET A 218 0.82 -4.87 21.05
C MET A 218 1.25 -3.43 21.28
N SER A 219 2.49 -3.20 21.73
CA SER A 219 3.01 -1.84 21.95
C SER A 219 3.27 -1.05 20.66
N ILE A 220 3.36 -1.74 19.53
CA ILE A 220 3.67 -1.17 18.21
C ILE A 220 2.45 -1.29 17.28
N PHE A 221 2.31 -2.43 16.61
CA PHE A 221 1.25 -2.65 15.61
C PHE A 221 -0.13 -2.75 16.25
N GLY A 222 -0.25 -3.39 17.41
CA GLY A 222 -1.49 -3.42 18.18
C GLY A 222 -1.98 -2.01 18.51
N ARG A 223 -1.06 -1.14 18.93
CA ARG A 223 -1.37 0.27 19.18
C ARG A 223 -1.73 1.02 17.89
N ILE A 224 -0.99 0.82 16.78
CA ILE A 224 -1.29 1.46 15.50
C ILE A 224 -2.70 1.09 15.04
N TYR A 225 -3.01 -0.20 14.92
CA TYR A 225 -4.32 -0.67 14.44
C TYR A 225 -5.45 -0.29 15.40
N GLY A 226 -5.24 -0.39 16.72
CA GLY A 226 -6.21 0.02 17.72
C GLY A 226 -6.57 1.51 17.64
N GLU A 227 -5.57 2.38 17.56
CA GLU A 227 -5.76 3.83 17.45
C GLU A 227 -6.42 4.25 16.12
N LEU A 228 -6.17 3.52 15.02
CA LEU A 228 -6.84 3.75 13.74
C LEU A 228 -8.27 3.19 13.74
N ALA A 229 -8.52 2.06 14.40
CA ALA A 229 -9.87 1.53 14.62
C ALA A 229 -10.73 2.53 15.40
N ASP A 230 -10.20 3.10 16.48
CA ASP A 230 -10.85 4.15 17.28
C ASP A 230 -11.11 5.43 16.46
N ALA A 231 -10.22 5.74 15.51
CA ALA A 231 -10.42 6.83 14.56
C ALA A 231 -11.46 6.51 13.47
N GLY A 232 -11.94 5.27 13.40
CA GLY A 232 -12.98 4.82 12.45
C GLY A 232 -12.41 4.29 11.13
N LEU A 233 -11.24 3.63 11.14
CA LEU A 233 -10.66 2.95 9.98
C LEU A 233 -11.64 1.92 9.40
N PRO A 234 -12.12 2.10 8.14
CA PRO A 234 -13.14 1.23 7.57
C PRO A 234 -12.61 -0.10 7.04
N GLY A 235 -11.35 -0.14 6.59
CA GLY A 235 -10.74 -1.30 5.95
C GLY A 235 -9.34 -1.61 6.48
N VAL A 236 -9.00 -2.90 6.54
CA VAL A 236 -7.65 -3.41 6.80
C VAL A 236 -7.29 -4.41 5.71
N MET A 237 -6.08 -4.36 5.18
CA MET A 237 -5.53 -5.39 4.30
C MET A 237 -4.67 -6.36 5.10
N ALA A 238 -5.05 -7.63 5.09
CA ALA A 238 -4.31 -8.71 5.72
C ALA A 238 -3.18 -9.18 4.78
N GLY A 239 -1.95 -8.95 5.17
CA GLY A 239 -0.76 -9.40 4.47
C GLY A 239 -0.52 -10.91 4.63
N HIS A 240 0.32 -11.46 3.76
CA HIS A 240 0.73 -12.87 3.84
C HIS A 240 1.97 -13.02 4.73
N ILE A 241 1.82 -12.56 5.97
CA ILE A 241 2.89 -12.42 6.96
C ILE A 241 2.54 -13.26 8.19
N HIS A 242 3.48 -14.10 8.64
CA HIS A 242 3.34 -14.90 9.85
C HIS A 242 3.65 -14.07 11.10
N LEU A 243 2.95 -14.35 12.20
CA LEU A 243 3.18 -13.74 13.52
C LEU A 243 3.36 -14.83 14.59
N PRO A 244 4.41 -15.67 14.46
CA PRO A 244 4.48 -16.95 15.16
C PRO A 244 4.55 -16.84 16.67
N ASN A 245 5.27 -15.85 17.21
CA ASN A 245 5.42 -15.72 18.65
C ASN A 245 4.12 -15.27 19.34
N VAL A 246 3.36 -14.36 18.69
CA VAL A 246 2.05 -13.93 19.18
C VAL A 246 1.06 -15.10 19.15
N GLU A 247 1.02 -15.84 18.04
CA GLU A 247 0.14 -17.00 17.90
C GLU A 247 0.49 -18.11 18.91
N LYS A 248 1.78 -18.37 19.14
CA LYS A 248 2.24 -19.35 20.13
C LYS A 248 1.93 -18.93 21.57
N GLU A 249 1.94 -17.64 21.85
CA GLU A 249 1.54 -17.13 23.18
C GLU A 249 0.03 -17.24 23.40
N MET A 250 -0.79 -16.99 22.34
CA MET A 250 -2.24 -17.15 22.42
C MET A 250 -2.67 -18.63 22.45
N HIS A 251 -1.96 -19.50 21.74
CA HIS A 251 -2.23 -20.92 21.57
C HIS A 251 -0.96 -21.75 21.76
N PRO A 252 -0.53 -21.97 23.02
CA PRO A 252 0.73 -22.69 23.31
C PRO A 252 0.78 -24.13 22.79
N GLU A 253 -0.38 -24.76 22.57
CA GLU A 253 -0.52 -26.11 22.08
C GLU A 253 -0.23 -26.29 20.59
N ARG A 254 -0.31 -25.22 19.78
CA ARG A 254 -0.10 -25.28 18.32
C ARG A 254 1.38 -25.44 17.97
N ASP A 255 1.65 -26.24 16.96
CA ASP A 255 3.00 -26.34 16.39
C ASP A 255 3.28 -25.18 15.42
N LEU A 256 4.55 -24.79 15.31
CA LEU A 256 4.96 -23.71 14.40
C LEU A 256 4.69 -24.05 12.93
N ASP A 257 4.76 -25.35 12.58
CA ASP A 257 4.52 -25.84 11.21
C ASP A 257 3.05 -25.74 10.79
N ASP A 258 2.12 -25.61 11.76
CA ASP A 258 0.69 -25.44 11.51
C ASP A 258 0.24 -23.96 11.41
N MET A 259 1.17 -23.02 11.62
CA MET A 259 0.86 -21.59 11.62
C MET A 259 0.75 -21.08 10.19
N LEU A 260 -0.33 -20.33 9.94
CA LEU A 260 -0.65 -19.75 8.64
C LEU A 260 -0.35 -18.23 8.64
N PRO A 261 -0.10 -17.63 7.47
CA PRO A 261 0.01 -16.17 7.36
C PRO A 261 -1.31 -15.50 7.72
N ALA A 262 -1.27 -14.23 8.14
CA ALA A 262 -2.43 -13.53 8.70
C ALA A 262 -3.67 -13.61 7.82
N SER A 263 -3.54 -13.50 6.50
CA SER A 263 -4.66 -13.62 5.55
C SER A 263 -5.41 -14.97 5.57
N LEU A 264 -4.83 -16.00 6.19
CA LEU A 264 -5.41 -17.34 6.33
C LEU A 264 -5.59 -17.75 7.81
N ASN A 265 -5.35 -16.85 8.74
CA ASN A 265 -5.17 -17.17 10.17
C ASN A 265 -6.30 -16.60 11.04
N LYS A 266 -7.18 -17.47 11.49
CA LYS A 266 -8.33 -17.09 12.34
C LYS A 266 -7.90 -16.48 13.68
N THR A 267 -6.80 -16.95 14.28
CA THR A 267 -6.29 -16.39 15.52
C THR A 267 -5.88 -14.94 15.34
N LEU A 268 -5.21 -14.62 14.23
CA LEU A 268 -4.76 -13.26 13.99
C LEU A 268 -5.89 -12.32 13.54
N LEU A 269 -6.84 -12.80 12.72
CA LEU A 269 -7.90 -11.95 12.18
C LEU A 269 -9.09 -11.83 13.14
N ASP A 270 -9.59 -12.96 13.66
CA ASP A 270 -10.79 -12.96 14.50
C ASP A 270 -10.47 -12.74 15.97
N GLU A 271 -9.51 -13.48 16.56
CA GLU A 271 -9.27 -13.37 18.00
C GLU A 271 -8.42 -12.12 18.35
N LEU A 272 -7.35 -11.84 17.59
CA LEU A 272 -6.46 -10.70 17.87
C LEU A 272 -7.03 -9.39 17.33
N LEU A 273 -7.24 -9.27 16.00
CA LEU A 273 -7.64 -8.01 15.37
C LEU A 273 -9.09 -7.63 15.73
N ARG A 274 -10.05 -8.56 15.56
CA ARG A 274 -11.46 -8.28 15.91
C ARG A 274 -11.72 -8.37 17.41
N GLY A 275 -11.16 -9.37 18.09
CA GLY A 275 -11.40 -9.63 19.51
C GLY A 275 -10.63 -8.70 20.43
N GLU A 276 -9.29 -8.80 20.48
CA GLU A 276 -8.49 -8.03 21.43
C GLU A 276 -8.41 -6.53 21.06
N LEU A 277 -8.28 -6.19 19.76
CA LEU A 277 -8.24 -4.80 19.32
C LEU A 277 -9.63 -4.19 19.03
N GLY A 278 -10.69 -4.99 19.06
CA GLY A 278 -12.07 -4.53 18.85
C GLY A 278 -12.38 -4.01 17.44
N TYR A 279 -11.62 -4.46 16.42
CA TYR A 279 -11.79 -3.96 15.04
C TYR A 279 -13.09 -4.46 14.42
N ASN A 280 -14.00 -3.55 14.10
CA ASN A 280 -15.32 -3.84 13.54
C ASN A 280 -15.42 -3.66 12.01
N GLY A 281 -14.37 -3.13 11.36
CA GLY A 281 -14.36 -2.85 9.91
C GLY A 281 -14.18 -4.08 9.03
N ALA A 282 -14.11 -3.87 7.71
CA ALA A 282 -13.88 -4.91 6.74
C ALA A 282 -12.40 -5.29 6.63
N ILE A 283 -12.13 -6.56 6.34
CA ILE A 283 -10.78 -7.07 6.09
C ILE A 283 -10.72 -7.63 4.66
N VAL A 284 -9.71 -7.19 3.91
CA VAL A 284 -9.41 -7.71 2.58
C VAL A 284 -8.10 -8.47 2.62
N THR A 285 -7.93 -9.54 1.84
CA THR A 285 -6.62 -10.18 1.69
C THR A 285 -5.66 -9.26 0.94
N ASP A 286 -4.36 -9.45 1.06
CA ASP A 286 -3.42 -9.02 0.04
C ASP A 286 -3.57 -9.88 -1.23
N ALA A 287 -2.79 -9.59 -2.28
CA ALA A 287 -2.95 -10.23 -3.59
C ALA A 287 -2.66 -11.73 -3.56
N SER A 288 -3.64 -12.54 -3.91
CA SER A 288 -3.65 -14.00 -3.74
C SER A 288 -2.67 -14.79 -4.63
N HIS A 289 -2.00 -14.12 -5.57
CA HIS A 289 -0.97 -14.73 -6.41
C HIS A 289 0.43 -14.69 -5.76
N MET A 290 0.57 -14.00 -4.63
CA MET A 290 1.84 -13.89 -3.90
C MET A 290 2.22 -15.23 -3.26
N VAL A 291 3.53 -15.55 -3.28
CA VAL A 291 4.06 -16.84 -2.77
C VAL A 291 3.78 -17.01 -1.28
N GLY A 292 3.82 -15.94 -0.48
CA GLY A 292 3.47 -15.97 0.94
C GLY A 292 2.08 -16.55 1.23
N MET A 293 1.16 -16.50 0.26
CA MET A 293 -0.16 -17.13 0.34
C MET A 293 -0.21 -18.48 -0.37
N THR A 294 0.22 -18.52 -1.64
CA THR A 294 0.05 -19.71 -2.51
C THR A 294 0.85 -20.92 -2.06
N ALA A 295 1.94 -20.73 -1.32
CA ALA A 295 2.73 -21.82 -0.78
C ALA A 295 2.14 -22.47 0.48
N SER A 296 1.11 -21.87 1.09
CA SER A 296 0.53 -22.34 2.35
C SER A 296 -0.37 -23.56 2.17
N MET A 297 -1.17 -23.60 1.10
CA MET A 297 -2.09 -24.71 0.81
C MET A 297 -2.62 -24.65 -0.63
N PRO A 298 -3.24 -25.76 -1.14
CA PRO A 298 -3.88 -25.74 -2.45
C PRO A 298 -4.95 -24.64 -2.57
N ARG A 299 -5.01 -23.96 -3.72
CA ARG A 299 -5.88 -22.82 -3.93
C ARG A 299 -7.36 -23.11 -3.67
N ARG A 300 -7.83 -24.32 -4.00
CA ARG A 300 -9.23 -24.74 -3.72
C ARG A 300 -9.61 -24.68 -2.24
N ASP A 301 -8.63 -24.92 -1.36
CA ASP A 301 -8.83 -24.89 0.09
C ASP A 301 -8.52 -23.49 0.66
N LEU A 302 -7.55 -22.80 0.04
CA LEU A 302 -7.10 -21.46 0.40
C LEU A 302 -8.21 -20.41 0.31
N LEU A 303 -9.00 -20.44 -0.77
CA LEU A 303 -10.09 -19.49 -1.02
C LEU A 303 -11.11 -19.46 0.11
N PRO A 304 -11.80 -20.59 0.44
CA PRO A 304 -12.77 -20.58 1.53
C PRO A 304 -12.14 -20.38 2.90
N THR A 305 -10.88 -20.84 3.10
CA THR A 305 -10.13 -20.65 4.37
C THR A 305 -9.87 -19.19 4.64
N ALA A 306 -9.51 -18.38 3.63
CA ALA A 306 -9.28 -16.94 3.84
C ALA A 306 -10.52 -16.23 4.37
N ILE A 307 -11.69 -16.55 3.84
CA ILE A 307 -12.96 -15.96 4.29
C ILE A 307 -13.33 -16.49 5.68
N GLU A 308 -13.24 -17.82 5.91
CA GLU A 308 -13.52 -18.40 7.22
C GLU A 308 -12.58 -17.89 8.31
N ALA A 309 -11.31 -17.60 7.96
CA ALA A 309 -10.35 -17.03 8.91
C ALA A 309 -10.69 -15.62 9.34
N GLY A 310 -11.48 -14.86 8.59
CA GLY A 310 -11.91 -13.51 8.96
C GLY A 310 -11.79 -12.45 7.89
N CYS A 311 -11.24 -12.76 6.70
CA CYS A 311 -11.30 -11.86 5.55
C CYS A 311 -12.73 -11.75 5.02
N ASP A 312 -13.13 -10.57 4.59
CA ASP A 312 -14.46 -10.30 4.03
C ASP A 312 -14.43 -10.20 2.51
N LEU A 313 -13.26 -9.88 1.96
CA LEU A 313 -13.01 -9.71 0.54
C LEU A 313 -11.68 -10.36 0.16
N PHE A 314 -11.64 -10.95 -1.02
CA PHE A 314 -10.50 -11.71 -1.55
C PHE A 314 -9.90 -11.02 -2.79
N LEU A 315 -8.61 -10.71 -2.77
CA LEU A 315 -7.83 -10.15 -3.90
C LEU A 315 -6.93 -11.24 -4.48
N PHE A 316 -6.96 -11.62 -5.68
CA PHE A 316 -7.77 -11.43 -6.86
C PHE A 316 -8.10 -12.82 -7.44
N PHE A 317 -8.89 -12.91 -8.50
CA PHE A 317 -8.99 -14.15 -9.26
C PHE A 317 -7.64 -14.54 -9.87
N ASN A 318 -7.37 -15.85 -9.88
CA ASN A 318 -6.36 -16.45 -10.77
C ASN A 318 -7.04 -16.94 -12.06
N ASP A 319 -8.03 -17.80 -11.92
CA ASP A 319 -9.01 -18.13 -12.94
C ASP A 319 -10.39 -17.94 -12.31
N PRO A 320 -11.23 -17.02 -12.82
CA PRO A 320 -12.48 -16.70 -12.15
C PRO A 320 -13.49 -17.87 -12.17
N ASP A 321 -13.50 -18.73 -13.20
CA ASP A 321 -14.40 -19.88 -13.25
C ASP A 321 -14.01 -20.92 -12.19
N GLU A 322 -12.72 -21.23 -12.06
CA GLU A 322 -12.20 -22.15 -11.05
C GLU A 322 -12.40 -21.59 -9.63
N ASP A 323 -12.03 -20.32 -9.42
CA ASP A 323 -12.04 -19.69 -8.09
C ASP A 323 -13.48 -19.59 -7.52
N ILE A 324 -14.44 -19.19 -8.33
CA ILE A 324 -15.86 -19.17 -7.93
C ILE A 324 -16.34 -20.60 -7.60
N GLN A 325 -16.02 -21.58 -8.44
CA GLN A 325 -16.39 -22.96 -8.21
C GLN A 325 -15.79 -23.51 -6.91
N TRP A 326 -14.49 -23.26 -6.67
CA TRP A 326 -13.83 -23.74 -5.46
C TRP A 326 -14.32 -23.05 -4.18
N MET A 327 -14.66 -21.76 -4.24
CA MET A 327 -15.28 -21.07 -3.11
C MET A 327 -16.65 -21.66 -2.77
N LYS A 328 -17.49 -22.00 -3.80
CA LYS A 328 -18.77 -22.69 -3.62
C LYS A 328 -18.60 -24.08 -3.02
N GLU A 329 -17.66 -24.88 -3.56
CA GLU A 329 -17.35 -26.19 -2.99
C GLU A 329 -16.89 -26.11 -1.54
N GLY A 330 -16.09 -25.08 -1.20
CA GLY A 330 -15.66 -24.83 0.18
C GLY A 330 -16.83 -24.51 1.10
N TYR A 331 -17.81 -23.75 0.64
CA TYR A 331 -19.07 -23.52 1.36
C TYR A 331 -19.89 -24.80 1.52
N GLU A 332 -20.09 -25.57 0.45
CA GLU A 332 -20.83 -26.83 0.48
C GLU A 332 -20.19 -27.89 1.38
N LYS A 333 -18.86 -27.90 1.47
CA LYS A 333 -18.09 -28.78 2.36
C LYS A 333 -18.01 -28.30 3.81
N GLY A 334 -18.50 -27.08 4.10
CA GLY A 334 -18.47 -26.46 5.42
C GLY A 334 -17.09 -25.94 5.85
N ILE A 335 -16.14 -25.73 4.91
CA ILE A 335 -14.89 -24.99 5.16
C ILE A 335 -15.25 -23.53 5.41
N LEU A 336 -16.07 -22.93 4.55
CA LEU A 336 -16.69 -21.63 4.76
C LEU A 336 -18.09 -21.83 5.36
N THR A 337 -18.28 -21.35 6.57
CA THR A 337 -19.58 -21.46 7.25
C THR A 337 -20.59 -20.42 6.76
N GLU A 338 -21.90 -20.74 6.86
CA GLU A 338 -22.97 -19.80 6.51
C GLU A 338 -22.91 -18.54 7.34
N GLU A 339 -22.62 -18.65 8.65
CA GLU A 339 -22.48 -17.51 9.56
C GLU A 339 -21.37 -16.57 9.09
N ARG A 340 -20.21 -17.12 8.70
CA ARG A 340 -19.06 -16.31 8.26
C ARG A 340 -19.29 -15.69 6.89
N LEU A 341 -19.92 -16.43 5.95
CA LEU A 341 -20.33 -15.88 4.65
C LEU A 341 -21.29 -14.69 4.86
N HIS A 342 -22.30 -14.86 5.70
CA HIS A 342 -23.27 -13.81 5.98
C HIS A 342 -22.59 -12.57 6.61
N ASP A 343 -21.69 -12.76 7.57
CA ASP A 343 -20.96 -11.67 8.21
C ASP A 343 -20.01 -10.94 7.25
N ALA A 344 -19.34 -11.67 6.32
CA ALA A 344 -18.55 -11.05 5.25
C ALA A 344 -19.39 -10.15 4.34
N LEU A 345 -20.55 -10.65 3.93
CA LEU A 345 -21.49 -9.90 3.10
C LEU A 345 -22.00 -8.64 3.81
N ARG A 346 -22.31 -8.74 5.11
CA ARG A 346 -22.73 -7.58 5.91
C ARG A 346 -21.66 -6.49 5.93
N ARG A 347 -20.37 -6.85 6.06
CA ARG A 347 -19.27 -5.87 6.01
C ARG A 347 -19.07 -5.32 4.61
N THR A 348 -19.08 -6.14 3.58
CA THR A 348 -18.94 -5.71 2.18
C THR A 348 -20.06 -4.76 1.78
N LEU A 349 -21.31 -5.11 2.00
CA LEU A 349 -22.47 -4.26 1.74
C LEU A 349 -22.53 -3.06 2.70
N GLY A 350 -22.04 -3.25 3.93
CA GLY A 350 -21.87 -2.16 4.90
C GLY A 350 -20.95 -1.05 4.42
N LEU A 351 -19.83 -1.39 3.76
CA LEU A 351 -18.97 -0.39 3.12
C LEU A 351 -19.71 0.36 2.00
N LYS A 352 -20.44 -0.39 1.15
CA LYS A 352 -21.26 0.20 0.07
C LYS A 352 -22.34 1.15 0.63
N ALA A 353 -23.01 0.74 1.69
CA ALA A 353 -24.02 1.56 2.36
C ALA A 353 -23.42 2.80 3.05
N LYS A 354 -22.26 2.65 3.69
CA LYS A 354 -21.50 3.78 4.29
C LYS A 354 -21.16 4.86 3.25
N LEU A 355 -20.85 4.46 2.04
CA LEU A 355 -20.57 5.35 0.90
C LEU A 355 -21.87 5.94 0.29
N GLY A 356 -23.05 5.58 0.80
CA GLY A 356 -24.34 6.01 0.25
C GLY A 356 -24.71 5.32 -1.07
N LEU A 357 -24.00 4.29 -1.48
CA LEU A 357 -24.21 3.62 -2.77
C LEU A 357 -25.54 2.83 -2.83
N HIS A 358 -26.14 2.50 -1.70
CA HIS A 358 -27.44 1.86 -1.61
C HIS A 358 -28.60 2.76 -2.07
N ASN A 359 -28.38 4.08 -2.09
CA ASN A 359 -29.34 5.08 -2.57
C ASN A 359 -28.97 5.60 -3.98
N TYR A 360 -28.21 4.81 -4.75
CA TYR A 360 -27.66 5.20 -6.03
C TYR A 360 -28.74 5.15 -7.14
N GLU A 361 -29.68 6.09 -7.14
CA GLU A 361 -30.34 6.53 -8.37
C GLU A 361 -29.38 7.56 -9.02
N ALA A 362 -28.68 7.07 -10.03
CA ALA A 362 -27.81 7.80 -10.97
C ALA A 362 -27.63 9.31 -10.70
N ARG A 363 -26.72 9.69 -9.83
CA ARG A 363 -26.25 11.08 -9.78
C ARG A 363 -25.17 11.22 -10.86
N GLY A 364 -25.57 11.73 -12.02
CA GLY A 364 -24.64 12.23 -13.01
C GLY A 364 -23.87 13.40 -12.41
N HIS A 365 -22.58 13.21 -12.17
CA HIS A 365 -21.68 14.32 -11.86
C HIS A 365 -21.12 14.84 -13.17
N GLU A 366 -21.32 16.14 -13.45
CA GLU A 366 -20.54 16.84 -14.47
C GLU A 366 -19.08 16.89 -14.01
N VAL A 367 -18.20 16.28 -14.79
CA VAL A 367 -16.75 16.29 -14.55
C VAL A 367 -16.15 17.41 -15.39
N THR A 368 -15.58 18.41 -14.73
CA THR A 368 -14.72 19.40 -15.39
C THR A 368 -13.30 18.81 -15.48
N VAL A 369 -12.89 18.43 -16.68
CA VAL A 369 -11.54 17.92 -16.94
C VAL A 369 -10.54 19.08 -16.86
N TRP A 370 -9.54 18.98 -15.98
CA TRP A 370 -8.39 19.87 -15.92
C TRP A 370 -7.25 19.31 -16.78
N GLU A 371 -6.77 20.12 -17.73
CA GLU A 371 -5.53 19.78 -18.47
C GLU A 371 -4.32 19.79 -17.53
N SER A 372 -3.60 18.68 -17.48
CA SER A 372 -2.41 18.55 -16.62
C SER A 372 -1.19 19.27 -17.20
N THR A 373 -0.33 19.74 -16.31
CA THR A 373 0.95 20.40 -16.68
C THR A 373 1.92 19.43 -17.39
N GLU A 374 1.72 18.14 -17.25
CA GLU A 374 2.55 17.09 -17.87
C GLU A 374 2.32 16.95 -19.39
N GLU A 375 1.12 17.18 -19.89
CA GLU A 375 0.87 17.22 -21.34
C GLU A 375 1.69 18.31 -22.05
N ARG A 376 2.02 19.40 -21.32
CA ARG A 376 2.92 20.45 -21.82
C ARG A 376 4.37 19.99 -21.95
N ILE A 377 4.83 19.12 -21.05
CA ILE A 377 6.22 18.60 -20.99
C ILE A 377 6.42 17.45 -21.98
N MET A 378 5.40 16.62 -22.21
CA MET A 378 5.47 15.52 -23.17
C MET A 378 5.52 15.96 -24.64
N LYS A 379 5.22 17.23 -24.93
CA LYS A 379 5.31 17.82 -26.28
C LYS A 379 6.72 18.26 -26.66
N LEU A 380 7.73 18.11 -25.79
CA LEU A 380 9.13 18.37 -26.13
C LEU A 380 9.75 17.20 -26.92
N PRO A 381 10.61 17.48 -27.91
CA PRO A 381 11.22 16.44 -28.75
C PRO A 381 12.05 15.43 -27.95
N GLN A 382 11.93 14.15 -28.32
CA GLN A 382 12.58 13.01 -27.65
C GLN A 382 14.12 13.14 -27.57
N GLU A 383 14.71 13.96 -28.44
CA GLU A 383 16.14 14.19 -28.57
C GLU A 383 16.73 15.02 -27.40
N GLU A 384 15.93 15.87 -26.77
CA GLU A 384 16.35 16.67 -25.61
C GLU A 384 16.38 15.86 -24.31
N ARG A 385 15.66 14.72 -24.25
CA ARG A 385 15.66 13.82 -23.09
C ARG A 385 16.90 12.92 -23.04
N ALA A 386 17.45 12.56 -24.18
CA ALA A 386 18.54 11.59 -24.31
C ALA A 386 19.93 12.20 -23.99
N ALA A 387 20.10 13.51 -24.19
CA ALA A 387 21.42 14.17 -24.02
C ALA A 387 21.85 14.29 -22.54
N ALA A 388 20.92 14.27 -21.59
CA ALA A 388 21.23 14.38 -20.17
C ALA A 388 21.69 13.06 -19.52
N ILE A 389 21.39 11.91 -20.15
CA ILE A 389 21.68 10.57 -19.56
C ILE A 389 23.00 9.97 -20.09
N ALA A 390 23.54 10.45 -21.21
CA ALA A 390 24.60 9.78 -21.94
C ALA A 390 26.03 9.97 -21.39
N ASN A 391 26.25 10.76 -20.34
CA ASN A 391 27.61 11.11 -19.88
C ASN A 391 27.99 10.63 -18.48
N VAL A 392 27.30 9.67 -17.88
CA VAL A 392 27.59 9.24 -16.49
C VAL A 392 28.56 8.06 -16.39
N TYR A 393 29.00 7.47 -17.49
CA TYR A 393 30.09 6.49 -17.45
C TYR A 393 31.44 7.18 -17.64
N ALA A 394 31.86 7.94 -16.62
CA ALA A 394 33.22 8.49 -16.60
C ALA A 394 34.23 7.35 -16.60
N GLN A 395 35.12 7.37 -17.60
CA GLN A 395 36.31 6.53 -17.63
C GLN A 395 37.11 6.80 -16.34
N LYS A 396 37.74 5.74 -15.78
CA LYS A 396 38.62 5.79 -14.62
C LYS A 396 39.57 7.00 -14.72
N GLN A 397 39.33 8.00 -13.89
CA GLN A 397 40.24 9.16 -13.84
C GLN A 397 41.08 9.05 -12.57
N PRO A 398 42.42 9.32 -12.64
CA PRO A 398 43.25 9.47 -11.44
C PRO A 398 42.69 10.57 -10.51
N ILE A 399 42.79 10.40 -9.18
CA ILE A 399 42.36 11.41 -8.20
C ILE A 399 42.92 12.80 -8.52
N ALA A 400 44.18 12.88 -8.92
CA ALA A 400 44.82 14.14 -9.32
C ALA A 400 44.01 14.88 -10.41
N ASN A 401 43.48 14.18 -11.39
CA ASN A 401 42.64 14.79 -12.43
C ASN A 401 41.31 15.29 -11.93
N LEU A 402 40.72 14.60 -10.94
CA LEU A 402 39.46 15.02 -10.33
C LEU A 402 39.66 16.27 -9.47
N THR A 403 40.70 16.31 -8.65
CA THR A 403 41.02 17.46 -7.77
C THR A 403 41.47 18.71 -8.55
N GLU A 404 42.02 18.55 -9.75
CA GLU A 404 42.36 19.68 -10.63
C GLU A 404 41.13 20.30 -11.32
N HIS A 405 40.05 19.56 -11.48
CA HIS A 405 38.91 19.99 -12.30
C HIS A 405 37.62 20.21 -11.52
N TYR A 406 37.48 19.66 -10.30
CA TYR A 406 36.23 19.69 -9.52
C TYR A 406 36.47 20.11 -8.08
N ASP A 407 35.76 21.15 -7.63
CA ASP A 407 35.73 21.61 -6.24
C ASP A 407 34.66 20.86 -5.40
N LEU A 408 33.69 20.24 -6.05
CA LEU A 408 32.59 19.53 -5.45
C LEU A 408 32.06 18.44 -6.39
N ILE A 409 31.77 17.27 -5.86
CA ILE A 409 31.09 16.18 -6.60
C ILE A 409 29.71 15.91 -5.98
N ILE A 410 28.67 15.95 -6.82
CA ILE A 410 27.32 15.62 -6.42
C ILE A 410 26.92 14.27 -7.06
N ASN A 411 26.68 13.28 -6.23
CA ASN A 411 26.20 11.97 -6.66
C ASN A 411 24.67 11.93 -6.54
N LEU A 412 23.98 11.78 -7.65
CA LEU A 412 22.55 11.56 -7.69
C LEU A 412 22.27 10.06 -7.70
N VAL A 413 21.56 9.56 -6.69
CA VAL A 413 21.23 8.15 -6.54
C VAL A 413 19.74 7.96 -6.77
N ASP A 414 19.42 7.23 -7.83
CA ASP A 414 18.06 6.84 -8.21
C ASP A 414 17.91 5.30 -8.14
N VAL A 415 17.60 4.79 -6.95
CA VAL A 415 17.37 3.37 -6.70
C VAL A 415 15.90 3.16 -6.37
N ASN A 416 15.18 2.54 -7.27
CA ASN A 416 13.74 2.29 -7.12
C ASN A 416 13.47 1.25 -6.04
N ALA A 417 12.62 1.60 -5.07
CA ALA A 417 12.20 0.72 -3.98
C ALA A 417 11.22 -0.39 -4.38
N GLY A 418 10.62 -0.31 -5.57
CA GLY A 418 9.62 -1.27 -6.05
C GLY A 418 10.18 -2.56 -6.66
N GLY A 419 11.49 -2.82 -6.54
CA GLY A 419 12.15 -4.00 -7.10
C GLY A 419 12.82 -4.86 -6.03
N THR A 420 13.20 -6.07 -6.39
CA THR A 420 13.86 -7.06 -5.52
C THR A 420 15.25 -6.65 -5.02
N THR A 421 15.80 -5.51 -5.49
CA THR A 421 17.10 -4.98 -5.07
C THR A 421 16.98 -3.49 -4.77
N GLN A 422 16.99 -3.16 -3.49
CA GLN A 422 17.01 -1.75 -3.01
C GLN A 422 18.41 -1.25 -2.73
N ARG A 423 19.42 -1.85 -3.37
CA ARG A 423 20.83 -1.56 -3.14
C ARG A 423 21.43 -0.87 -4.35
N ILE A 424 22.36 0.03 -4.09
CA ILE A 424 23.23 0.54 -5.16
C ILE A 424 24.05 -0.63 -5.67
N ILE A 425 23.83 -1.02 -6.92
CA ILE A 425 24.62 -2.05 -7.58
C ILE A 425 25.79 -1.37 -8.27
N TRP A 426 26.96 -1.52 -7.69
CA TRP A 426 28.19 -1.06 -8.33
C TRP A 426 28.52 -2.01 -9.50
N PRO A 427 28.66 -1.49 -10.73
CA PRO A 427 28.74 -2.33 -11.95
C PRO A 427 29.94 -3.26 -12.04
N ALA A 428 30.89 -3.18 -11.14
CA ALA A 428 32.05 -4.03 -11.19
C ALA A 428 32.31 -4.76 -9.87
N ALA A 429 32.65 -6.06 -9.99
CA ALA A 429 32.96 -6.92 -8.88
C ALA A 429 34.18 -6.46 -8.10
N LYS A 430 34.18 -6.70 -6.79
CA LYS A 430 35.30 -6.63 -5.83
C LYS A 430 36.48 -5.71 -6.18
N GLY A 431 36.51 -4.56 -5.54
CA GLY A 431 37.70 -3.68 -5.56
C GLY A 431 37.83 -2.79 -6.82
N THR A 432 36.73 -2.47 -7.46
CA THR A 432 36.73 -1.59 -8.64
C THR A 432 36.38 -0.16 -8.29
N PRO A 433 36.81 0.80 -9.12
CA PRO A 433 36.77 2.25 -8.84
C PRO A 433 35.40 2.91 -9.08
N ASP A 434 34.33 2.15 -9.17
CA ASP A 434 32.99 2.69 -9.35
C ASP A 434 32.39 3.15 -8.00
N GLN A 435 32.99 2.72 -6.88
CA GLN A 435 32.69 3.28 -5.57
C GLN A 435 33.27 4.69 -5.46
N PRO A 436 32.64 5.63 -4.77
CA PRO A 436 33.12 7.01 -4.63
C PRO A 436 34.40 7.07 -3.77
N PHE A 437 35.51 6.71 -4.39
CA PHE A 437 36.83 6.66 -3.75
C PHE A 437 37.46 8.04 -3.49
N TYR A 438 36.88 9.08 -4.06
CA TYR A 438 37.34 10.48 -4.01
C TYR A 438 36.80 11.29 -2.82
N VAL A 439 35.93 10.71 -2.01
CA VAL A 439 35.15 11.44 -0.97
C VAL A 439 36.03 12.05 0.14
N HIS A 440 37.26 11.61 0.28
CA HIS A 440 38.23 12.16 1.24
C HIS A 440 39.09 13.31 0.68
N GLU A 441 39.16 13.43 -0.63
CA GLU A 441 39.96 14.42 -1.33
C GLU A 441 39.13 15.56 -1.92
N ILE A 442 37.86 15.26 -2.30
CA ILE A 442 36.95 16.25 -2.88
C ILE A 442 35.67 16.27 -2.06
N PRO A 443 35.20 17.45 -1.62
CA PRO A 443 33.87 17.56 -1.00
C PRO A 443 32.81 16.86 -1.83
N SER A 444 32.03 15.98 -1.20
CA SER A 444 31.08 15.15 -1.92
C SER A 444 29.72 15.13 -1.24
N ILE A 445 28.68 15.28 -2.04
CA ILE A 445 27.28 15.21 -1.60
C ILE A 445 26.62 14.03 -2.30
N VAL A 446 25.83 13.27 -1.57
CA VAL A 446 24.92 12.27 -2.14
C VAL A 446 23.48 12.74 -1.98
N ILE A 447 22.74 12.72 -3.06
CA ILE A 447 21.31 13.04 -3.08
C ILE A 447 20.56 11.77 -3.50
N SER A 448 19.80 11.17 -2.60
CA SER A 448 18.91 10.05 -2.94
C SER A 448 17.54 10.56 -3.33
N VAL A 449 17.10 10.21 -4.54
CA VAL A 449 15.82 10.65 -5.11
C VAL A 449 14.72 9.58 -5.04
N GLN A 450 14.95 8.49 -4.30
CA GLN A 450 13.94 7.42 -4.10
C GLN A 450 13.77 7.08 -2.62
N HIS A 451 14.73 6.42 -1.99
CA HIS A 451 14.61 5.96 -0.61
C HIS A 451 15.76 6.39 0.29
N ALA A 452 15.51 6.39 1.61
CA ALA A 452 16.46 6.89 2.60
C ALA A 452 17.66 5.98 2.86
N PHE A 453 17.69 4.74 2.34
CA PHE A 453 18.66 3.72 2.72
C PHE A 453 19.92 3.65 1.83
N ALA A 454 20.00 4.45 0.77
CA ALA A 454 21.17 4.49 -0.11
C ALA A 454 22.47 4.86 0.65
N LEU A 455 22.35 5.58 1.78
CA LEU A 455 23.50 5.88 2.65
C LEU A 455 24.17 4.60 3.19
N ALA A 456 23.43 3.52 3.42
CA ALA A 456 24.00 2.25 3.88
C ALA A 456 24.97 1.62 2.85
N ASP A 457 24.86 1.98 1.58
CA ASP A 457 25.76 1.55 0.51
C ASP A 457 26.90 2.53 0.25
N MET A 458 26.85 3.74 0.84
CA MET A 458 27.83 4.81 0.70
C MET A 458 28.19 5.42 2.08
N PRO A 459 28.57 4.63 3.09
CA PRO A 459 28.74 5.10 4.46
C PRO A 459 29.89 6.12 4.62
N GLN A 460 30.82 6.16 3.68
CA GLN A 460 31.98 7.06 3.66
C GLN A 460 31.64 8.50 3.29
N VAL A 461 30.41 8.80 2.83
CA VAL A 461 30.02 10.13 2.38
C VAL A 461 29.68 11.03 3.57
N GLY A 462 30.28 12.23 3.62
CA GLY A 462 30.10 13.19 4.72
C GLY A 462 28.77 13.96 4.65
N THR A 463 28.18 14.12 3.46
CA THR A 463 26.91 14.85 3.27
C THR A 463 25.94 14.02 2.45
N TYR A 464 24.77 13.76 3.04
CA TYR A 464 23.72 12.95 2.43
C TYR A 464 22.37 13.64 2.55
N ILE A 465 21.62 13.73 1.42
CA ILE A 465 20.33 14.39 1.32
C ILE A 465 19.30 13.37 0.83
N ASN A 466 18.22 13.19 1.59
CA ASN A 466 17.05 12.45 1.15
C ASN A 466 16.08 13.41 0.46
N ALA A 467 15.94 13.29 -0.84
CA ALA A 467 14.96 14.03 -1.64
C ALA A 467 13.63 13.27 -1.80
N TYR A 468 13.66 11.94 -1.63
CA TYR A 468 12.54 10.99 -1.67
C TYR A 468 11.82 10.85 -3.02
N ASP A 469 12.06 11.71 -3.99
CA ASP A 469 11.65 11.56 -5.39
C ASP A 469 12.51 12.39 -6.33
N GLY A 470 12.48 12.05 -7.62
CA GLY A 470 13.20 12.73 -8.69
C GLY A 470 12.37 13.74 -9.47
N LEU A 471 11.26 14.24 -8.92
CA LEU A 471 10.43 15.23 -9.60
C LEU A 471 11.22 16.54 -9.86
N PRO A 472 11.01 17.22 -11.00
CA PRO A 472 11.66 18.49 -11.32
C PRO A 472 11.53 19.53 -10.20
N SER A 473 10.37 19.60 -9.55
CA SER A 473 10.14 20.52 -8.41
C SER A 473 10.96 20.15 -7.19
N THR A 474 11.13 18.86 -6.90
CA THR A 474 11.96 18.37 -5.78
C THR A 474 13.44 18.64 -6.06
N ILE A 475 13.92 18.35 -7.26
CA ILE A 475 15.30 18.64 -7.67
C ILE A 475 15.57 20.16 -7.60
N SER A 476 14.66 20.99 -8.13
CA SER A 476 14.78 22.46 -8.03
C SER A 476 14.84 22.94 -6.59
N ALA A 477 14.04 22.36 -5.69
CA ALA A 477 14.05 22.70 -4.27
C ALA A 477 15.39 22.31 -3.59
N VAL A 478 15.94 21.12 -3.94
CA VAL A 478 17.27 20.70 -3.42
C VAL A 478 18.36 21.63 -3.93
N VAL A 479 18.35 21.99 -5.21
CA VAL A 479 19.33 22.93 -5.79
C VAL A 479 19.26 24.29 -5.12
N ALA A 480 18.05 24.86 -4.91
CA ALA A 480 17.87 26.13 -4.22
C ALA A 480 18.41 26.10 -2.78
N LYS A 481 18.23 24.96 -2.07
CA LYS A 481 18.77 24.75 -0.72
C LYS A 481 20.31 24.66 -0.71
N LEU A 482 20.88 23.96 -1.68
CA LEU A 482 22.34 23.89 -1.85
C LEU A 482 22.95 25.24 -2.23
N ALA A 483 22.22 26.06 -2.99
CA ALA A 483 22.61 27.43 -3.33
C ALA A 483 22.43 28.42 -2.16
N GLY A 484 21.85 28.01 -1.04
CA GLY A 484 21.60 28.88 0.12
C GLY A 484 20.37 29.80 -0.04
N GLU A 485 19.55 29.57 -1.02
CA GLU A 485 18.33 30.36 -1.28
C GLU A 485 17.19 29.99 -0.31
N SER A 486 17.25 28.81 0.28
CA SER A 486 16.33 28.32 1.32
C SER A 486 17.00 27.30 2.24
N GLU A 487 16.44 27.10 3.44
CA GLU A 487 17.00 26.19 4.44
C GLU A 487 16.47 24.75 4.31
N PHE A 488 17.29 23.76 4.71
CA PHE A 488 16.82 22.39 4.94
C PHE A 488 16.08 22.33 6.28
N THR A 489 14.77 22.08 6.25
CA THR A 489 13.92 22.01 7.45
C THR A 489 13.36 20.59 7.71
N GLY A 490 13.47 19.70 6.72
CA GLY A 490 13.02 18.32 6.84
C GLY A 490 13.92 17.49 7.74
N VAL A 491 13.33 16.53 8.44
CA VAL A 491 14.02 15.55 9.28
C VAL A 491 13.70 14.16 8.76
N SER A 492 14.74 13.32 8.53
CA SER A 492 14.50 11.95 8.09
C SER A 492 13.67 11.19 9.13
N PRO A 493 12.54 10.61 8.77
CA PRO A 493 11.69 9.84 9.67
C PRO A 493 12.24 8.44 9.95
N VAL A 494 13.36 8.08 9.33
CA VAL A 494 14.04 6.79 9.50
C VAL A 494 15.53 6.99 9.71
N ASP A 495 16.14 6.09 10.48
CA ASP A 495 17.58 5.89 10.49
C ASP A 495 17.97 4.99 9.30
N ALA A 496 18.87 5.46 8.44
CA ALA A 496 19.33 4.72 7.27
C ALA A 496 19.93 3.34 7.61
N TYR A 497 20.30 3.13 8.84
CA TYR A 497 20.88 1.89 9.35
C TYR A 497 19.93 1.11 10.27
N CYS A 498 18.71 1.57 10.51
CA CYS A 498 17.70 0.96 11.36
C CYS A 498 18.23 0.59 12.77
N GLY A 499 19.13 1.41 13.34
CA GLY A 499 19.67 1.21 14.68
C GLY A 499 20.71 0.09 14.81
N LEU A 500 21.20 -0.49 13.71
CA LEU A 500 22.26 -1.51 13.77
C LEU A 500 23.57 -0.90 14.23
N ILE A 501 24.11 -1.42 15.34
CA ILE A 501 25.28 -0.84 16.03
C ILE A 501 26.57 -0.93 15.19
N ASP A 502 26.71 -1.97 14.38
CA ASP A 502 27.84 -2.19 13.48
C ASP A 502 27.95 -1.10 12.38
N THR A 503 26.86 -0.44 12.05
CA THR A 503 26.81 0.64 11.06
C THR A 503 27.09 2.02 11.67
N HIS A 504 26.99 2.19 12.99
CA HIS A 504 27.36 3.42 13.69
C HIS A 504 28.86 3.62 13.85
N LEU A 505 29.65 2.55 13.74
CA LEU A 505 31.11 2.60 13.90
C LEU A 505 31.79 3.49 12.85
N TRP A 506 31.22 3.66 11.67
CA TRP A 506 31.74 4.49 10.59
C TRP A 506 31.56 6.01 10.82
N ARG A 507 30.68 6.40 11.76
CA ARG A 507 30.46 7.82 12.10
C ARG A 507 31.48 8.38 13.09
N GLN A 508 32.38 7.54 13.61
CA GLN A 508 33.38 7.91 14.60
C GLN A 508 34.80 8.02 14.01
N CYS A 509 34.95 7.71 12.74
CA CYS A 509 36.17 7.90 11.96
C CYS A 509 36.04 9.09 11.04
#